data_e96fe528e4aacff5d96e23ecc3ccacea
#
_entry.id   e96fe528e4aacff5d96e23ecc3ccacea
#
_cell.length_a   1.000
_cell.length_b   1.000
_cell.length_c   1.000
_cell.angle_alpha   90.00
_cell.angle_beta   90.00
_cell.angle_gamma   90.00
#
_symmetry.space_group_name_H-M   'P 1'
#
loop_
_entity.id
_entity.type
_entity.pdbx_description
1 polymer ?
#
loop_
_entity_poly.entity_id
_entity_poly.type
_entity_poly.pdbx_seq_one_letter_code
_entity_poly.pdbx_strand_id
1 'polypeptide(L)'
;MQKEKYITFTSNKRKIVLNIGSILYAAMEGNKARIHICGGEVYETRMTLGKLEEKLGENFIKVSRGCLVSVAAIQDITDTVRLSSGERLKYTQRQKRRIIDEMMKITAFAPAKENFKGRSP
;
A
#
# COMPACT_ATOMS: atom_id res chain seq x y z
N MET A 1 21.43 -1.36 -6.77
CA MET A 1 21.00 -1.20 -7.37
C MET A 1 19.71 -1.04 -7.38
N GLN A 2 19.16 -0.98 -8.19
CA GLN A 2 17.94 -0.66 -8.32
C GLN A 2 17.01 -1.73 -8.22
N LYS A 3 16.03 -1.64 -7.47
CA LYS A 3 15.09 -2.59 -7.37
C LYS A 3 14.16 -2.45 -8.45
N GLU A 4 13.26 -3.36 -8.65
CA GLU A 4 12.28 -3.24 -9.62
C GLU A 4 11.40 -2.13 -9.35
N LYS A 5 11.10 -1.26 -10.29
CA LYS A 5 10.21 -0.16 -10.12
C LYS A 5 8.89 -0.36 -10.79
N TYR A 6 8.71 -1.44 -11.51
CA TYR A 6 7.48 -1.70 -12.26
C TYR A 6 6.92 -3.06 -11.93
N ILE A 7 5.62 -3.19 -12.07
CA ILE A 7 4.97 -4.46 -11.90
C ILE A 7 4.17 -4.71 -13.17
N THR A 8 4.13 -5.94 -13.64
CA THR A 8 3.34 -6.27 -14.81
C THR A 8 2.33 -7.33 -14.44
N PHE A 9 1.16 -7.27 -15.07
CA PHE A 9 0.14 -8.26 -14.85
C PHE A 9 -0.86 -8.19 -15.98
N THR A 10 -1.75 -9.16 -16.04
CA THR A 10 -2.79 -9.18 -17.05
C THR A 10 -4.08 -8.67 -16.46
N SER A 11 -4.72 -7.75 -17.13
CA SER A 11 -5.99 -7.22 -16.71
C SER A 11 -6.86 -7.09 -17.97
N ASN A 12 -8.02 -7.74 -17.94
CA ASN A 12 -8.93 -7.64 -19.05
C ASN A 12 -8.26 -8.03 -20.36
N LYS A 13 -7.51 -9.10 -20.34
CA LYS A 13 -6.81 -9.65 -21.48
C LYS A 13 -5.72 -8.76 -22.03
N ARG A 14 -5.34 -7.75 -21.31
CA ARG A 14 -4.26 -6.88 -21.72
C ARG A 14 -3.12 -6.96 -20.74
N LYS A 15 -1.91 -6.78 -21.23
CA LYS A 15 -0.76 -6.76 -20.35
C LYS A 15 -0.58 -5.34 -19.86
N ILE A 16 -0.57 -5.16 -18.58
CA ILE A 16 -0.46 -3.87 -17.95
C ILE A 16 0.91 -3.75 -17.30
N VAL A 17 1.52 -2.59 -17.44
CA VAL A 17 2.79 -2.29 -16.77
C VAL A 17 2.55 -1.04 -15.95
N LEU A 18 2.78 -1.11 -14.65
CA LEU A 18 2.57 0.03 -13.78
C LEU A 18 3.84 0.35 -13.02
N ASN A 19 4.08 1.61 -12.83
CA ASN A 19 5.14 2.05 -11.94
C ASN A 19 4.64 1.75 -10.54
N ILE A 20 5.44 1.06 -9.75
CA ILE A 20 5.04 0.68 -8.40
C ILE A 20 4.73 1.93 -7.57
N GLY A 21 5.44 3.02 -7.82
CA GLY A 21 5.19 4.24 -7.08
C GLY A 21 3.84 4.88 -7.34
N SER A 22 3.14 4.46 -8.38
CA SER A 22 1.83 5.01 -8.67
C SER A 22 0.72 4.24 -7.96
N ILE A 23 1.03 3.10 -7.34
CA ILE A 23 0.02 2.26 -6.73
C ILE A 23 -0.25 2.74 -5.32
N LEU A 24 -1.53 2.97 -5.02
CA LEU A 24 -1.92 3.39 -3.69
C LEU A 24 -2.21 2.18 -2.81
N TYR A 25 -2.98 1.27 -3.30
CA TYR A 25 -3.30 0.06 -2.54
C TYR A 25 -3.89 -1.00 -3.45
N ALA A 26 -3.91 -2.21 -2.97
CA ALA A 26 -4.52 -3.32 -3.69
C ALA A 26 -5.41 -4.08 -2.72
N ALA A 27 -6.64 -4.35 -3.12
CA ALA A 27 -7.60 -5.01 -2.26
C ALA A 27 -8.20 -6.19 -2.99
N MET A 28 -8.38 -7.30 -2.27
CA MET A 28 -8.99 -8.46 -2.86
C MET A 28 -10.50 -8.35 -2.84
N GLU A 29 -11.12 -8.76 -3.94
CA GLU A 29 -12.56 -8.86 -4.01
C GLU A 29 -12.84 -10.19 -4.62
N GLY A 30 -13.24 -11.15 -3.84
CA GLY A 30 -13.42 -12.50 -4.32
C GLY A 30 -12.07 -13.06 -4.72
N ASN A 31 -11.96 -13.53 -5.94
CA ASN A 31 -10.70 -14.11 -6.39
C ASN A 31 -9.91 -13.16 -7.27
N LYS A 32 -10.24 -11.87 -7.23
CA LYS A 32 -9.53 -10.88 -8.01
C LYS A 32 -8.96 -9.82 -7.11
N ALA A 33 -7.85 -9.25 -7.52
CA ALA A 33 -7.26 -8.13 -6.82
C ALA A 33 -7.60 -6.87 -7.60
N ARG A 34 -7.94 -5.81 -6.90
CA ARG A 34 -8.18 -4.52 -7.52
C ARG A 34 -7.05 -3.60 -7.10
N ILE A 35 -6.31 -3.12 -8.08
CA ILE A 35 -5.14 -2.29 -7.85
C ILE A 35 -5.52 -0.85 -8.13
N HIS A 36 -5.48 -0.03 -7.09
CA HIS A 36 -5.87 1.38 -7.19
C HIS A 36 -4.64 2.24 -7.33
N ILE A 37 -4.61 3.07 -8.35
CA ILE A 37 -3.44 3.91 -8.59
C ILE A 37 -3.80 5.38 -8.50
N CYS A 38 -2.80 6.20 -8.48
CA CYS A 38 -2.99 7.63 -8.47
C CYS A 38 -3.79 8.02 -9.69
N GLY A 39 -4.67 8.95 -9.53
CA GLY A 39 -5.49 9.39 -10.65
C GLY A 39 -6.83 8.71 -10.74
N GLY A 40 -7.05 7.73 -9.91
CA GLY A 40 -8.38 7.13 -9.83
C GLY A 40 -8.61 5.89 -10.64
N GLU A 41 -7.64 5.47 -11.44
CA GLU A 41 -7.83 4.26 -12.20
C GLU A 41 -7.70 3.04 -11.32
N VAL A 42 -8.41 1.98 -11.68
CA VAL A 42 -8.38 0.73 -10.95
C VAL A 42 -8.21 -0.40 -11.95
N TYR A 43 -7.28 -1.29 -11.67
CA TYR A 43 -7.05 -2.44 -12.53
C TYR A 43 -7.40 -3.72 -11.78
N GLU A 44 -8.07 -4.65 -12.45
CA GLU A 44 -8.37 -5.92 -11.84
C GLU A 44 -7.44 -6.98 -12.37
N THR A 45 -7.00 -7.87 -11.52
CA THR A 45 -6.16 -8.97 -11.97
C THR A 45 -6.45 -10.17 -11.09
N ARG A 46 -6.19 -11.36 -11.60
CA ARG A 46 -6.40 -12.56 -10.81
C ARG A 46 -5.23 -12.93 -9.94
N MET A 47 -4.24 -12.06 -9.86
CA MET A 47 -3.09 -12.32 -9.04
C MET A 47 -3.51 -12.38 -7.56
N THR A 48 -2.92 -13.29 -6.81
CA THR A 48 -3.25 -13.40 -5.39
C THR A 48 -2.57 -12.28 -4.62
N LEU A 49 -3.05 -12.03 -3.42
CA LEU A 49 -2.46 -11.00 -2.61
C LEU A 49 -1.02 -11.34 -2.24
N GLY A 50 -0.76 -12.61 -1.98
CA GLY A 50 0.60 -13.04 -1.66
C GLY A 50 1.57 -12.76 -2.80
N LYS A 51 1.11 -13.00 -4.04
CA LYS A 51 1.96 -12.75 -5.17
C LYS A 51 2.17 -11.24 -5.34
N LEU A 52 1.15 -10.45 -5.09
CA LEU A 52 1.28 -9.01 -5.15
C LEU A 52 2.25 -8.52 -4.09
N GLU A 53 2.17 -9.10 -2.92
CA GLU A 53 3.06 -8.72 -1.84
C GLU A 53 4.52 -8.95 -2.24
N GLU A 54 4.78 -10.07 -2.87
CA GLU A 54 6.13 -10.36 -3.33
C GLU A 54 6.59 -9.34 -4.36
N LYS A 55 5.72 -9.03 -5.30
CA LYS A 55 6.10 -8.14 -6.37
C LYS A 55 6.20 -6.69 -5.96
N LEU A 56 5.39 -6.26 -5.03
CA LEU A 56 5.37 -4.86 -4.62
C LEU A 56 6.47 -4.53 -3.61
N GLY A 57 6.88 -5.51 -2.83
CA GLY A 57 8.02 -5.30 -1.94
C GLY A 57 7.65 -4.74 -0.59
N GLU A 58 8.67 -4.40 0.16
CA GLU A 58 8.47 -4.08 1.56
C GLU A 58 7.93 -2.71 1.84
N ASN A 59 7.76 -1.88 0.84
CA ASN A 59 7.14 -0.58 1.08
C ASN A 59 5.62 -0.64 1.06
N PHE A 60 5.07 -1.83 1.00
CA PHE A 60 3.64 -2.05 1.11
C PHE A 60 3.37 -2.87 2.35
N ILE A 61 2.33 -2.52 3.08
CA ILE A 61 1.99 -3.25 4.29
C ILE A 61 0.56 -3.74 4.23
N LYS A 62 0.32 -4.83 4.92
CA LYS A 62 -1.00 -5.43 4.93
C LYS A 62 -1.80 -4.83 6.06
N VAL A 63 -2.87 -4.12 5.75
CA VAL A 63 -3.70 -3.49 6.75
C VAL A 63 -4.89 -4.36 7.13
N SER A 64 -5.20 -5.35 6.34
CA SER A 64 -6.22 -6.32 6.68
C SER A 64 -5.93 -7.55 5.85
N ARG A 65 -6.71 -8.60 6.07
CA ARG A 65 -6.48 -9.84 5.41
C ARG A 65 -6.43 -9.71 3.90
N GLY A 66 -7.14 -8.82 3.32
CA GLY A 66 -7.21 -8.70 1.88
C GLY A 66 -6.76 -7.36 1.33
N CYS A 67 -5.94 -6.63 2.05
CA CYS A 67 -5.58 -5.29 1.58
C CYS A 67 -4.13 -4.95 1.85
N LEU A 68 -3.42 -4.55 0.79
CA LEU A 68 -2.04 -4.09 0.88
C LEU A 68 -2.02 -2.61 0.54
N VAL A 69 -1.32 -1.82 1.32
CA VAL A 69 -1.29 -0.38 1.14
C VAL A 69 0.13 0.13 1.03
N SER A 70 0.36 1.05 0.13
CA SER A 70 1.66 1.68 -0.02
C SER A 70 1.90 2.60 1.17
N VAL A 71 3.02 2.44 1.85
CA VAL A 71 3.34 3.28 2.97
C VAL A 71 3.43 4.74 2.53
N ALA A 72 3.92 4.97 1.33
CA ALA A 72 4.03 6.34 0.82
C ALA A 72 2.68 7.01 0.63
N ALA A 73 1.62 6.25 0.52
CA ALA A 73 0.30 6.80 0.32
C ALA A 73 -0.44 7.07 1.64
N ILE A 74 0.08 6.59 2.75
CA ILE A 74 -0.60 6.73 4.02
C ILE A 74 -0.36 8.13 4.58
N GLN A 75 -1.43 8.80 4.93
CA GLN A 75 -1.32 10.10 5.52
C GLN A 75 -1.43 10.02 7.03
N ASP A 76 -2.36 9.28 7.55
CA ASP A 76 -2.45 9.08 8.99
C ASP A 76 -3.26 7.83 9.30
N ILE A 77 -3.19 7.39 10.53
CA ILE A 77 -3.91 6.24 11.01
C ILE A 77 -4.62 6.62 12.28
N THR A 78 -5.93 6.51 12.24
CA THR A 78 -6.73 6.73 13.44
C THR A 78 -7.62 5.49 13.56
N ASP A 79 -8.91 5.61 13.41
CA ASP A 79 -9.76 4.43 13.35
C ASP A 79 -9.77 3.88 11.93
N THR A 80 -9.18 4.57 10.97
CA THR A 80 -8.99 4.05 9.63
C THR A 80 -7.60 4.46 9.20
N VAL A 81 -7.14 3.87 8.10
CA VAL A 81 -5.92 4.29 7.46
C VAL A 81 -6.34 5.30 6.41
N ARG A 82 -5.94 6.53 6.55
CA ARG A 82 -6.32 7.55 5.59
C ARG A 82 -5.19 7.77 4.61
N LEU A 83 -5.52 7.76 3.35
CA LEU A 83 -4.53 7.93 2.30
C LEU A 83 -4.48 9.39 1.85
N SER A 84 -3.37 9.77 1.28
CA SER A 84 -3.24 11.15 0.80
C SER A 84 -4.25 11.46 -0.30
N SER A 85 -4.80 10.47 -0.93
CA SER A 85 -5.84 10.67 -1.93
C SER A 85 -7.19 10.97 -1.30
N GLY A 86 -7.30 10.83 0.01
CA GLY A 86 -8.56 11.04 0.71
C GLY A 86 -9.32 9.78 1.04
N GLU A 87 -8.91 8.66 0.46
CA GLU A 87 -9.60 7.43 0.76
C GLU A 87 -9.29 6.95 2.14
N ARG A 88 -10.23 6.22 2.74
CA ARG A 88 -10.03 5.66 4.05
C ARG A 88 -10.21 4.17 3.97
N LEU A 89 -9.28 3.44 4.56
CA LEU A 89 -9.32 1.99 4.53
C LEU A 89 -9.46 1.47 5.94
N LYS A 90 -10.24 0.42 6.11
CA LYS A 90 -10.42 -0.16 7.42
C LYS A 90 -9.29 -1.10 7.73
N TYR A 91 -8.97 -1.21 8.99
CA TYR A 91 -8.03 -2.23 9.42
C TYR A 91 -8.63 -2.87 10.65
N THR A 92 -8.13 -4.03 11.04
CA THR A 92 -8.63 -4.67 12.23
C THR A 92 -7.81 -4.17 13.40
N GLN A 93 -8.40 -4.16 14.58
CA GLN A 93 -7.70 -3.73 15.76
C GLN A 93 -6.46 -4.55 15.98
N ARG A 94 -6.55 -5.82 15.65
CA ARG A 94 -5.44 -6.69 15.80
C ARG A 94 -4.28 -6.26 14.93
N GLN A 95 -4.55 -5.64 13.79
CA GLN A 95 -3.53 -5.24 12.86
C GLN A 95 -2.93 -3.88 13.18
N LYS A 96 -3.59 -3.10 14.01
CA LYS A 96 -3.14 -1.74 14.24
C LYS A 96 -1.69 -1.65 14.69
N ARG A 97 -1.35 -2.41 15.71
CA ARG A 97 0.00 -2.36 16.22
C ARG A 97 0.99 -2.84 15.17
N ARG A 98 0.65 -3.87 14.45
CA ARG A 98 1.49 -4.39 13.43
C ARG A 98 1.71 -3.39 12.32
N ILE A 99 0.66 -2.67 11.91
CA ILE A 99 0.76 -1.66 10.88
C ILE A 99 1.72 -0.57 11.35
N ILE A 100 1.56 -0.11 12.55
CA ILE A 100 2.41 0.94 13.09
C ILE A 100 3.86 0.47 13.16
N ASP A 101 4.08 -0.75 13.62
CA ASP A 101 5.42 -1.30 13.71
C ASP A 101 6.08 -1.40 12.34
N GLU A 102 5.33 -1.84 11.34
CA GLU A 102 5.88 -1.96 10.01
C GLU A 102 6.21 -0.59 9.43
N MET A 103 5.36 0.38 9.68
CA MET A 103 5.61 1.71 9.21
C MET A 103 6.86 2.28 9.87
N MET A 104 7.02 2.03 11.15
CA MET A 104 8.18 2.53 11.84
C MET A 104 9.46 1.91 11.30
N LYS A 105 9.39 0.63 10.95
CA LYS A 105 10.53 0.00 10.38
C LYS A 105 10.91 0.61 9.06
N ILE A 106 9.95 0.84 8.19
CA ILE A 106 10.19 1.35 6.87
C ILE A 106 10.69 2.78 6.92
N THR A 107 10.17 3.57 7.86
CA THR A 107 10.54 4.96 7.94
C THR A 107 11.62 5.24 8.96
N ALA A 108 12.21 4.20 9.50
CA ALA A 108 13.15 4.35 10.60
C ALA A 108 14.35 5.22 10.27
N PHE A 109 14.75 5.21 9.03
CA PHE A 109 15.91 5.99 8.69
C PHE A 109 15.58 7.39 8.26
N ALA A 110 14.36 7.72 8.17
CA ALA A 110 13.98 9.04 7.70
C ALA A 110 14.28 10.06 8.74
N PRO A 111 15.06 11.02 8.45
CA PRO A 111 15.37 12.02 9.43
C PRO A 111 14.16 12.80 9.81
N ALA A 112 13.24 12.84 8.94
CA ALA A 112 12.08 13.59 9.23
C ALA A 112 11.33 13.10 10.38
N LYS A 113 11.52 11.88 10.75
CA LYS A 113 10.75 11.44 11.79
C LYS A 113 11.05 12.13 13.04
N GLU A 114 12.11 12.76 13.14
CA GLU A 114 12.29 13.43 14.32
C GLU A 114 11.67 14.66 14.26
N ASN A 115 11.42 15.16 13.16
CA ASN A 115 10.79 16.32 13.11
C ASN A 115 9.49 16.24 13.52
N PHE A 116 8.84 15.22 13.29
CA PHE A 116 7.58 15.30 13.55
C PHE A 116 7.26 15.15 14.88
N LYS A 117 8.07 14.98 15.60
CA LYS A 117 7.77 14.93 16.76
C LYS A 117 7.71 16.09 17.27
N GLY A 118 7.96 16.59 17.14
CA GLY A 118 7.92 17.69 17.50
C GLY A 118 7.21 18.53 17.05
N ARG A 119 6.76 18.51 16.75
CA ARG A 119 6.10 19.12 16.34
C ARG A 119 5.24 19.11 16.49
N SER A 120 4.85 18.94 16.85
CA SER A 120 4.19 18.94 16.92
C SER A 120 3.67 19.12 17.23
N PRO A 121 3.41 19.24 17.37
CA PRO A 121 2.87 19.52 17.61
C PRO A 121 2.44 19.68 17.72
#